data_682b2ca294431f11bc1a1a36701268e8
#
_entry.id   682b2ca294431f11bc1a1a36701268e8
#
_cell.length_a   1.000
_cell.length_b   1.000
_cell.length_c   1.000
_cell.angle_alpha   90.00
_cell.angle_beta   90.00
_cell.angle_gamma   90.00
#
_symmetry.space_group_name_H-M   'P 1'
#
loop_
_entity.id
_entity.type
_entity.pdbx_description
1 polymer ?
#
loop_
_entity_poly.entity_id
_entity_poly.type
_entity_poly.pdbx_seq_one_letter_code
_entity_poly.pdbx_strand_id
1 'polypeptide(L)'
;MEIKHFSDYNLPNKALNDGDIDMNAFQHFAFLDQYKKAHKGTKISALSTTVLAPLGIYSDKIKDVKKVKDGAKVVIPNDVSNQARALKLLEAAGLIKLKKISD
;
A
#
# COMPACT_ATOMS: atom_id res chain seq x y z
N MET A 1 24.33 12.69 -5.54
CA MET A 1 23.31 11.80 -4.94
C MET A 1 23.28 10.50 -5.72
N GLU A 2 23.37 9.39 -5.01
CA GLU A 2 23.33 8.05 -5.61
C GLU A 2 21.94 7.46 -5.41
N ILE A 3 21.35 6.88 -6.47
CA ILE A 3 20.02 6.28 -6.43
C ILE A 3 20.15 4.77 -6.44
N LYS A 4 19.54 4.10 -5.44
CA LYS A 4 19.44 2.64 -5.36
C LYS A 4 18.02 2.19 -5.60
N HIS A 5 17.84 1.14 -6.39
CA HIS A 5 16.55 0.55 -6.70
C HIS A 5 16.36 -0.76 -5.92
N PHE A 6 15.16 -0.96 -5.40
CA PHE A 6 14.77 -2.20 -4.71
C PHE A 6 13.57 -2.82 -5.41
N SER A 7 13.55 -4.15 -5.44
CA SER A 7 12.45 -4.91 -6.04
C SER A 7 11.35 -5.29 -5.04
N ASP A 8 11.55 -5.03 -3.77
CA ASP A 8 10.68 -5.45 -2.67
C ASP A 8 10.39 -4.26 -1.75
N TYR A 9 9.13 -4.07 -1.38
CA TYR A 9 8.71 -2.98 -0.48
C TYR A 9 9.20 -3.12 0.96
N ASN A 10 9.69 -4.29 1.36
CA ASN A 10 10.16 -4.51 2.73
C ASN A 10 11.63 -4.13 2.92
N LEU A 11 12.40 -3.99 1.83
CA LEU A 11 13.84 -3.73 1.91
C LEU A 11 14.22 -2.27 2.14
N PRO A 12 13.54 -1.26 1.57
CA PRO A 12 14.00 0.13 1.71
C PRO A 12 14.00 0.64 3.15
N ASN A 13 13.02 0.28 3.97
CA ASN A 13 13.01 0.70 5.38
C ASN A 13 14.07 -0.02 6.20
N LYS A 14 14.32 -1.30 5.93
CA LYS A 14 15.39 -2.04 6.58
C LYS A 14 16.76 -1.43 6.28
N ALA A 15 17.03 -1.15 5.01
CA ALA A 15 18.28 -0.55 4.57
C ALA A 15 18.49 0.84 5.19
N LEU A 16 17.42 1.63 5.31
CA LEU A 16 17.49 2.95 5.93
C LEU A 16 17.80 2.84 7.43
N ASN A 17 17.12 1.96 8.14
CA ASN A 17 17.32 1.78 9.58
C ASN A 17 18.70 1.19 9.89
N ASP A 18 19.23 0.36 8.99
CA ASP A 18 20.57 -0.23 9.14
C ASP A 18 21.70 0.73 8.76
N GLY A 19 21.38 1.88 8.17
CA GLY A 19 22.37 2.87 7.74
C GLY A 19 22.98 2.63 6.36
N ASP A 20 22.44 1.68 5.59
CA ASP A 20 22.96 1.38 4.25
C ASP A 20 22.58 2.46 3.23
N ILE A 21 21.49 3.17 3.48
CA ILE A 21 21.04 4.32 2.68
C ILE A 21 20.69 5.48 3.61
N ASP A 22 20.67 6.69 3.07
CA ASP A 22 20.43 7.92 3.85
C ASP A 22 18.96 8.35 3.83
N MET A 23 18.24 8.06 2.75
CA MET A 23 16.83 8.43 2.58
C MET A 23 16.15 7.39 1.69
N ASN A 24 14.83 7.26 1.83
CA ASN A 24 14.02 6.54 0.84
C ASN A 24 12.76 7.34 0.49
N ALA A 25 12.20 7.07 -0.68
CA ALA A 25 10.98 7.71 -1.15
C ALA A 25 10.16 6.68 -1.93
N PHE A 26 9.20 6.00 -1.27
CA PHE A 26 8.43 4.93 -1.90
C PHE A 26 7.11 4.63 -1.19
N GLN A 27 6.90 5.13 0.02
CA GLN A 27 5.81 4.67 0.89
C GLN A 27 4.89 5.81 1.30
N HIS A 28 3.65 5.47 1.67
CA HIS A 28 2.74 6.38 2.33
C HIS A 28 2.84 6.23 3.85
N PHE A 29 2.22 7.15 4.60
CA PHE A 29 2.32 7.15 6.06
C PHE A 29 1.77 5.88 6.70
N ALA A 30 0.68 5.33 6.20
CA ALA A 30 0.09 4.11 6.75
C ALA A 30 1.04 2.91 6.64
N PHE A 31 1.77 2.79 5.54
CA PHE A 31 2.76 1.73 5.36
C PHE A 31 3.92 1.90 6.34
N LEU A 32 4.43 3.12 6.51
CA LEU A 32 5.50 3.41 7.46
C LEU A 32 5.06 3.09 8.89
N ASP A 33 3.87 3.52 9.30
CA ASP A 33 3.34 3.23 10.63
C ASP A 33 3.23 1.73 10.89
N GLN A 34 2.73 0.99 9.90
CA GLN A 34 2.62 -0.47 9.99
C GLN A 34 3.99 -1.13 10.13
N TYR A 35 4.97 -0.66 9.35
CA TYR A 35 6.34 -1.15 9.42
C TYR A 35 6.93 -0.91 10.81
N LYS A 36 6.77 0.29 11.35
CA LYS A 36 7.29 0.66 12.68
C LYS A 36 6.65 -0.17 13.79
N LYS A 37 5.36 -0.49 13.68
CA LYS A 37 4.67 -1.37 14.63
C LYS A 37 5.18 -2.79 14.58
N ALA A 38 5.47 -3.30 13.39
CA ALA A 38 5.95 -4.67 13.18
C ALA A 38 7.44 -4.81 13.52
N HIS A 39 8.21 -3.74 13.44
CA HIS A 39 9.66 -3.73 13.65
C HIS A 39 10.02 -2.73 14.77
N LYS A 40 9.92 -3.17 16.00
CA LYS A 40 10.28 -2.35 17.17
C LYS A 40 11.75 -1.97 17.11
N GLY A 41 12.05 -0.74 17.48
CA GLY A 41 13.41 -0.20 17.40
C GLY A 41 13.72 0.55 16.12
N THR A 42 12.75 0.65 15.20
CA THR A 42 12.90 1.44 13.98
C THR A 42 12.90 2.93 14.32
N LYS A 43 13.94 3.63 13.86
CA LYS A 43 14.14 5.07 14.13
C LYS A 43 14.00 5.92 12.87
N ILE A 44 13.03 5.60 12.04
CA ILE A 44 12.75 6.31 10.77
C ILE A 44 11.72 7.40 11.03
N SER A 45 11.95 8.59 10.47
CA SER A 45 11.02 9.71 10.54
C SER A 45 10.74 10.28 9.14
N ALA A 46 9.55 10.83 8.96
CA ALA A 46 9.16 11.46 7.70
C ALA A 46 9.78 12.86 7.59
N LEU A 47 10.46 13.16 6.48
CA LEU A 47 11.02 14.48 6.20
C LEU A 47 10.03 15.36 5.45
N SER A 48 9.38 14.80 4.44
CA SER A 48 8.47 15.55 3.55
C SER A 48 7.58 14.59 2.79
N THR A 49 6.47 15.12 2.27
CA THR A 49 5.64 14.41 1.31
C THR A 49 6.10 14.75 -0.12
N THR A 50 5.91 13.81 -1.06
CA THR A 50 6.28 14.02 -2.46
C THR A 50 5.04 14.09 -3.34
N VAL A 51 4.41 12.95 -3.62
CA VAL A 51 3.25 12.87 -4.51
C VAL A 51 2.09 12.19 -3.81
N LEU A 52 0.87 12.54 -4.20
CA LEU A 52 -0.34 11.81 -3.81
C LEU A 52 -0.65 10.81 -4.92
N ALA A 53 -0.57 9.52 -4.60
CA ALA A 53 -0.85 8.45 -5.54
C ALA A 53 -2.12 7.70 -5.09
N PRO A 54 -3.30 8.09 -5.57
CA PRO A 54 -4.53 7.39 -5.22
C PRO A 54 -4.55 5.99 -5.83
N LEU A 55 -5.16 5.05 -5.12
CA LEU A 55 -5.37 3.70 -5.59
C LEU A 55 -6.55 3.70 -6.58
N GLY A 56 -6.44 2.94 -7.67
CA GLY A 56 -7.48 2.83 -8.68
C GLY A 56 -7.86 1.39 -8.98
N ILE A 57 -9.01 1.22 -9.63
CA ILE A 57 -9.48 -0.06 -10.15
C ILE A 57 -9.32 -0.04 -11.67
N TYR A 58 -8.66 -1.04 -12.23
CA TYR A 58 -8.34 -1.09 -13.66
C TYR A 58 -8.81 -2.40 -14.29
N SER A 59 -9.23 -2.34 -15.55
CA SER A 59 -9.64 -3.51 -16.32
C SER A 59 -9.44 -3.29 -17.81
N ASP A 60 -9.04 -4.35 -18.54
CA ASP A 60 -9.00 -4.36 -20.00
C ASP A 60 -10.36 -4.66 -20.61
N LYS A 61 -11.14 -5.51 -19.96
CA LYS A 61 -12.34 -6.14 -20.53
C LYS A 61 -13.61 -5.40 -20.21
N ILE A 62 -13.63 -4.71 -19.08
CA ILE A 62 -14.83 -4.08 -18.52
C ILE A 62 -14.59 -2.58 -18.43
N LYS A 63 -15.50 -1.79 -18.97
CA LYS A 63 -15.37 -0.33 -19.01
C LYS A 63 -16.20 0.38 -17.95
N ASP A 64 -17.06 -0.34 -17.24
CA ASP A 64 -17.93 0.21 -16.21
C ASP A 64 -17.92 -0.76 -15.02
N VAL A 65 -17.67 -0.24 -13.83
CA VAL A 65 -17.63 -1.04 -12.60
C VAL A 65 -18.95 -1.78 -12.35
N LYS A 66 -20.07 -1.23 -12.82
CA LYS A 66 -21.39 -1.85 -12.68
C LYS A 66 -21.55 -3.11 -13.54
N LYS A 67 -20.68 -3.33 -14.51
CA LYS A 67 -20.69 -4.48 -15.41
C LYS A 67 -19.84 -5.64 -14.94
N VAL A 68 -19.23 -5.54 -13.75
CA VAL A 68 -18.46 -6.63 -13.17
C VAL A 68 -19.40 -7.77 -12.76
N LYS A 69 -19.14 -8.96 -13.28
CA LYS A 69 -19.96 -10.15 -13.00
C LYS A 69 -19.61 -10.76 -11.66
N ASP A 70 -20.59 -11.43 -11.05
CA ASP A 70 -20.35 -12.25 -9.86
C ASP A 70 -19.32 -13.34 -10.19
N GLY A 71 -18.41 -13.59 -9.27
CA GLY A 71 -17.34 -14.56 -9.45
C GLY A 71 -16.14 -14.06 -10.27
N ALA A 72 -16.12 -12.80 -10.64
CA ALA A 72 -14.97 -12.20 -11.30
C ALA A 72 -13.73 -12.25 -10.38
N LYS A 73 -12.56 -12.49 -10.99
CA LYS A 73 -11.29 -12.49 -10.25
C LYS A 73 -10.72 -11.09 -10.15
N VAL A 74 -10.39 -10.66 -8.95
CA VAL A 74 -9.80 -9.35 -8.68
C VAL A 74 -8.47 -9.54 -7.95
N VAL A 75 -7.43 -8.90 -8.45
CA VAL A 75 -6.10 -8.93 -7.82
C VAL A 75 -5.97 -7.73 -6.90
N ILE A 76 -5.56 -7.97 -5.66
CA ILE A 76 -5.31 -6.92 -4.67
C ILE A 76 -3.91 -7.11 -4.06
N PRO A 77 -3.31 -6.03 -3.52
CA PRO A 77 -2.04 -6.15 -2.80
C PRO A 77 -2.16 -7.05 -1.58
N ASN A 78 -1.07 -7.72 -1.22
CA ASN A 78 -1.05 -8.60 -0.06
C ASN A 78 -0.42 -7.98 1.20
N ASP A 79 0.17 -6.80 1.10
CA ASP A 79 0.65 -6.09 2.28
C ASP A 79 -0.53 -5.47 3.05
N VAL A 80 -0.43 -5.45 4.36
CA VAL A 80 -1.55 -5.14 5.26
C VAL A 80 -2.19 -3.79 4.94
N SER A 81 -1.39 -2.73 4.77
CA SER A 81 -1.90 -1.39 4.57
C SER A 81 -2.56 -1.20 3.20
N ASN A 82 -1.95 -1.69 2.14
CA ASN A 82 -2.50 -1.53 0.78
C ASN A 82 -3.64 -2.51 0.52
N GLN A 83 -3.62 -3.70 1.13
CA GLN A 83 -4.75 -4.62 1.08
C GLN A 83 -6.01 -3.97 1.67
N ALA A 84 -5.89 -3.33 2.83
CA ALA A 84 -7.00 -2.63 3.46
C ALA A 84 -7.53 -1.49 2.57
N ARG A 85 -6.65 -0.73 1.94
CA ARG A 85 -7.03 0.34 1.00
C ARG A 85 -7.78 -0.23 -0.21
N ALA A 86 -7.28 -1.34 -0.78
CA ALA A 86 -7.91 -1.99 -1.92
C ALA A 86 -9.31 -2.51 -1.57
N LEU A 87 -9.47 -3.14 -0.42
CA LEU A 87 -10.76 -3.63 0.04
C LEU A 87 -11.76 -2.49 0.27
N LYS A 88 -11.34 -1.40 0.87
CA LYS A 88 -12.18 -0.21 1.05
C LYS A 88 -12.60 0.41 -0.28
N LEU A 89 -11.71 0.43 -1.26
CA LEU A 89 -12.01 0.93 -2.60
C LEU A 89 -13.05 0.06 -3.29
N LEU A 90 -12.93 -1.27 -3.20
CA LEU A 90 -13.91 -2.20 -3.75
C LEU A 90 -15.27 -2.05 -3.09
N GLU A 91 -15.32 -1.82 -1.80
CA GLU A 91 -16.57 -1.56 -1.08
C GLU A 91 -17.20 -0.24 -1.54
N ALA A 92 -16.41 0.82 -1.68
CA ALA A 92 -16.89 2.11 -2.17
C ALA A 92 -17.43 2.04 -3.59
N ALA A 93 -16.88 1.15 -4.42
CA ALA A 93 -17.36 0.89 -5.78
C ALA A 93 -18.62 0.00 -5.81
N GLY A 94 -19.05 -0.51 -4.67
CA GLY A 94 -20.25 -1.37 -4.56
C GLY A 94 -20.04 -2.82 -4.92
N LEU A 95 -18.79 -3.27 -5.06
CA LEU A 95 -18.46 -4.64 -5.48
C LEU A 95 -18.47 -5.64 -4.32
N ILE A 96 -18.17 -5.20 -3.11
CA ILE A 96 -18.12 -6.03 -1.90
C ILE A 96 -18.69 -5.27 -0.70
N LYS A 97 -19.00 -6.01 0.36
CA LYS A 97 -19.33 -5.46 1.67
C LYS A 97 -18.33 -5.97 2.69
N LEU A 98 -17.69 -5.06 3.41
CA LEU A 98 -16.78 -5.43 4.48
C LEU A 98 -17.55 -5.62 5.79
N LYS A 99 -17.20 -6.69 6.53
CA LYS A 99 -17.73 -6.86 7.87
C LYS A 99 -17.08 -5.83 8.79
N LYS A 100 -17.89 -5.16 9.60
CA LYS A 100 -17.35 -4.33 10.68
C LYS A 100 -16.75 -5.23 11.74
N ILE A 101 -15.47 -5.10 11.97
CA ILE A 101 -14.80 -5.72 13.09
C ILE A 101 -14.76 -4.66 14.18
N SER A 102 -15.47 -4.89 15.26
CA SER A 102 -15.37 -4.02 16.44
C SER A 102 -14.13 -4.43 17.23
N ASP A 103 -13.22 -3.54 17.32
CA ASP A 103 -12.04 -3.74 18.18
C ASP A 103 -12.38 -3.42 19.63
#